data_f078b8956ac8b993fa80c9ba27fbb608
#
_entry.id   f078b8956ac8b993fa80c9ba27fbb608
#
_cell.length_a   1.000
_cell.length_b   1.000
_cell.length_c   1.000
_cell.angle_alpha   90.00
_cell.angle_beta   90.00
_cell.angle_gamma   90.00
#
_symmetry.space_group_name_H-M   'P 1'
#
loop_
_entity.id
_entity.type
_entity.pdbx_description
1 polymer ?
#
loop_
_entity_poly.entity_id
_entity_poly.type
_entity_poly.pdbx_seq_one_letter_code
_entity_poly.pdbx_strand_id
1 'polypeptide(L)'
;MNEIQQLCDEAAGTNKVLQGNIAFAVGCVRAGIHAADGYPGTPSTEAIDKGLSQAQDRITVGWSVNEAVAVSVGVGHAMAGRDCVVTMKIPGLYQACDAFTSVSCYMQPKGALIYYIASDFTPSSTQHVIDPRYLFKSCFVPVFEPRTHQEMHEAAGLAADISRTHRTPVVILAGGLLCHSEGLVKLAEQHTRPLAEVGPLALQHALPGMARISYDTVMAERMPGLVRMVEESPLNIHYKGAGRRGVITCGATTLLMREYKERFDPDLDILSVAFTNPLPMERIRAFCASIKGEVSVIEDGYRFIQEACLAAGLDVSGKDTLSPVTEWTPERIAAFLGRETKAGTPAPSVPRPPMICAGCPYRLAALHLGKLHKRGDIEAIFGDIGCNTLIKGLNALDVNLCMGASEAMRMGYVLSKPEAAARCVSIIGDGTECHSGMDATRNTVFRQVPGLKIVLDNEWIAMTGGQPSPSSPCNLAGQPNAFRLDEALKSQGAHIITADAYDKAEIEARVEEGLKLAGEGRFTILIIRGT
;
A
#
# COMPACT_ATOMS: atom_id res chain seq x y z
N MET A 1 -26.61 -8.99 -12.80
CA MET A 1 -26.12 -8.53 -11.46
C MET A 1 -24.96 -9.43 -11.11
N ASN A 2 -23.79 -8.88 -10.85
CA ASN A 2 -22.62 -9.66 -10.42
C ASN A 2 -22.71 -9.95 -8.90
N GLU A 3 -21.79 -10.77 -8.38
CA GLU A 3 -21.79 -11.20 -6.97
C GLU A 3 -21.71 -10.03 -5.99
N ILE A 4 -20.88 -9.02 -6.28
CA ILE A 4 -20.73 -7.83 -5.41
C ILE A 4 -22.04 -7.02 -5.38
N GLN A 5 -22.67 -6.81 -6.51
CA GLN A 5 -23.98 -6.14 -6.57
C GLN A 5 -25.04 -6.91 -5.77
N GLN A 6 -25.06 -8.24 -5.87
CA GLN A 6 -25.97 -9.08 -5.05
C GLN A 6 -25.69 -8.91 -3.55
N LEU A 7 -24.43 -8.96 -3.12
CA LEU A 7 -24.03 -8.73 -1.72
C LEU A 7 -24.43 -7.33 -1.22
N CYS A 8 -24.33 -6.33 -2.09
CA CYS A 8 -24.78 -4.98 -1.75
C CYS A 8 -26.30 -4.88 -1.57
N ASP A 9 -27.09 -5.72 -2.26
CA ASP A 9 -28.57 -5.70 -2.22
C ASP A 9 -29.18 -6.62 -1.17
N GLU A 10 -28.43 -7.56 -0.63
CA GLU A 10 -28.95 -8.48 0.37
C GLU A 10 -29.41 -7.77 1.65
N ALA A 11 -30.35 -8.40 2.35
CA ALA A 11 -30.88 -7.85 3.60
C ALA A 11 -29.77 -7.69 4.65
N ALA A 12 -29.83 -6.58 5.39
CA ALA A 12 -28.98 -6.38 6.54
C ALA A 12 -29.15 -7.51 7.56
N GLY A 13 -28.07 -7.84 8.24
CA GLY A 13 -28.06 -8.95 9.19
C GLY A 13 -27.80 -10.32 8.55
N THR A 14 -27.77 -10.46 7.23
CA THR A 14 -27.39 -11.70 6.54
C THR A 14 -25.92 -12.02 6.79
N ASN A 15 -25.64 -13.28 7.12
CA ASN A 15 -24.27 -13.76 7.33
C ASN A 15 -23.66 -14.24 6.01
N LYS A 16 -22.44 -13.79 5.72
CA LYS A 16 -21.64 -14.18 4.55
C LYS A 16 -20.22 -14.50 4.97
N VAL A 17 -19.58 -15.40 4.24
CA VAL A 17 -18.12 -15.61 4.35
C VAL A 17 -17.48 -14.79 3.24
N LEU A 18 -16.68 -13.80 3.61
CA LEU A 18 -16.07 -12.85 2.67
C LEU A 18 -14.58 -12.73 2.93
N GLN A 19 -13.81 -12.60 1.85
CA GLN A 19 -12.42 -12.15 1.95
C GLN A 19 -12.36 -10.71 2.50
N GLY A 20 -11.34 -10.38 3.29
CA GLY A 20 -11.27 -9.07 3.95
C GLY A 20 -11.36 -7.86 3.02
N ASN A 21 -10.66 -7.88 1.87
CA ASN A 21 -10.78 -6.82 0.87
C ASN A 21 -12.19 -6.71 0.29
N ILE A 22 -12.87 -7.83 0.09
CA ILE A 22 -14.27 -7.87 -0.40
C ILE A 22 -15.23 -7.39 0.69
N ALA A 23 -15.02 -7.81 1.94
CA ALA A 23 -15.80 -7.32 3.07
C ALA A 23 -15.72 -5.79 3.19
N PHE A 24 -14.52 -5.22 3.04
CA PHE A 24 -14.32 -3.77 3.00
C PHE A 24 -15.02 -3.12 1.82
N ALA A 25 -14.90 -3.65 0.61
CA ALA A 25 -15.51 -3.09 -0.59
C ALA A 25 -17.05 -3.06 -0.51
N VAL A 26 -17.67 -4.18 -0.09
CA VAL A 26 -19.12 -4.25 0.16
C VAL A 26 -19.52 -3.27 1.26
N GLY A 27 -18.71 -3.15 2.30
CA GLY A 27 -18.89 -2.19 3.39
C GLY A 27 -18.88 -0.74 2.90
N CYS A 28 -17.97 -0.37 2.00
CA CYS A 28 -17.94 0.97 1.38
C CYS A 28 -19.25 1.30 0.67
N VAL A 29 -19.75 0.38 -0.17
CA VAL A 29 -20.99 0.58 -0.92
C VAL A 29 -22.17 0.68 0.03
N ARG A 30 -22.28 -0.21 1.02
CA ARG A 30 -23.38 -0.21 1.99
C ARG A 30 -23.34 1.00 2.92
N ALA A 31 -22.17 1.51 3.23
CA ALA A 31 -22.00 2.74 3.99
C ALA A 31 -22.29 4.01 3.18
N GLY A 32 -22.55 3.91 1.88
CA GLY A 32 -22.87 5.05 1.01
C GLY A 32 -21.65 5.91 0.67
N ILE A 33 -20.44 5.32 0.59
CA ILE A 33 -19.25 6.03 0.10
C ILE A 33 -19.44 6.38 -1.36
N HIS A 34 -19.05 7.59 -1.76
CA HIS A 34 -19.37 8.15 -3.08
C HIS A 34 -18.31 7.85 -4.14
N ALA A 35 -17.05 7.72 -3.74
CA ALA A 35 -15.94 7.53 -4.66
C ALA A 35 -14.84 6.66 -4.06
N ALA A 36 -14.10 5.99 -4.94
CA ALA A 36 -12.89 5.27 -4.59
C ALA A 36 -11.83 5.47 -5.69
N ASP A 37 -10.60 5.67 -5.28
CA ASP A 37 -9.44 5.76 -6.16
C ASP A 37 -8.28 4.98 -5.54
N GLY A 38 -7.24 4.71 -6.31
CA GLY A 38 -6.07 4.00 -5.81
C GLY A 38 -5.02 3.74 -6.87
N TYR A 39 -3.99 3.02 -6.46
CA TYR A 39 -3.02 2.43 -7.35
C TYR A 39 -2.85 0.94 -7.01
N PRO A 40 -2.75 0.04 -8.01
CA PRO A 40 -2.66 -1.38 -7.75
C PRO A 40 -1.43 -1.75 -6.94
N GLY A 41 -1.62 -2.39 -5.79
CA GLY A 41 -0.55 -2.79 -4.88
C GLY A 41 -1.04 -3.82 -3.86
N THR A 42 -0.58 -5.08 -3.99
CA THR A 42 -0.91 -6.13 -3.04
C THR A 42 -0.32 -5.80 -1.65
N PRO A 43 -1.11 -5.88 -0.55
CA PRO A 43 -2.37 -6.62 -0.40
C PRO A 43 -3.67 -5.81 -0.56
N SER A 44 -3.69 -4.57 -1.09
CA SER A 44 -4.91 -3.75 -1.20
C SER A 44 -5.67 -3.87 -2.52
N THR A 45 -5.05 -4.44 -3.58
CA THR A 45 -5.56 -4.39 -4.96
C THR A 45 -6.99 -4.89 -5.10
N GLU A 46 -7.34 -6.02 -4.46
CA GLU A 46 -8.65 -6.66 -4.62
C GLU A 46 -9.80 -5.81 -4.10
N ALA A 47 -9.57 -4.86 -3.19
CA ALA A 47 -10.61 -3.97 -2.69
C ALA A 47 -11.24 -3.16 -3.83
N ILE A 48 -10.44 -2.67 -4.80
CA ILE A 48 -10.96 -2.05 -6.02
C ILE A 48 -11.19 -3.11 -7.10
N ASP A 49 -10.18 -3.90 -7.44
CA ASP A 49 -10.17 -4.77 -8.63
C ASP A 49 -11.34 -5.77 -8.66
N LYS A 50 -11.53 -6.50 -7.56
CA LYS A 50 -12.57 -7.53 -7.42
C LYS A 50 -13.79 -7.04 -6.63
N GLY A 51 -13.66 -5.94 -5.91
CA GLY A 51 -14.70 -5.37 -5.08
C GLY A 51 -15.40 -4.18 -5.73
N LEU A 52 -14.90 -2.97 -5.49
CA LEU A 52 -15.58 -1.71 -5.84
C LEU A 52 -15.78 -1.52 -7.36
N SER A 53 -14.86 -2.01 -8.20
CA SER A 53 -15.02 -1.96 -9.66
C SER A 53 -16.26 -2.71 -10.17
N GLN A 54 -16.77 -3.65 -9.39
CA GLN A 54 -17.98 -4.40 -9.72
C GLN A 54 -19.28 -3.68 -9.31
N ALA A 55 -19.17 -2.53 -8.63
CA ALA A 55 -20.30 -1.72 -8.15
C ALA A 55 -20.30 -0.28 -8.70
N GLN A 56 -19.74 -0.06 -9.90
CA GLN A 56 -19.62 1.28 -10.52
C GLN A 56 -20.95 1.97 -10.81
N ASP A 57 -22.06 1.26 -10.75
CA ASP A 57 -23.42 1.81 -10.78
C ASP A 57 -23.79 2.59 -9.50
N ARG A 58 -23.04 2.39 -8.41
CA ARG A 58 -23.30 2.97 -7.07
C ARG A 58 -22.20 3.86 -6.55
N ILE A 59 -20.98 3.60 -6.95
CA ILE A 59 -19.78 4.30 -6.48
C ILE A 59 -18.89 4.65 -7.67
N THR A 60 -18.38 5.88 -7.72
CA THR A 60 -17.40 6.29 -8.74
C THR A 60 -16.05 5.63 -8.42
N VAL A 61 -15.49 4.83 -9.32
CA VAL A 61 -14.25 4.09 -9.07
C VAL A 61 -13.24 4.35 -10.18
N GLY A 62 -11.99 4.58 -9.81
CA GLY A 62 -10.88 4.75 -10.75
C GLY A 62 -9.56 4.15 -10.26
N TRP A 63 -8.66 3.92 -11.23
CA TRP A 63 -7.25 3.72 -10.97
C TRP A 63 -6.49 4.96 -11.42
N SER A 64 -5.73 5.55 -10.52
CA SER A 64 -4.79 6.63 -10.84
C SER A 64 -3.46 6.09 -11.33
N VAL A 65 -2.67 6.94 -11.95
CA VAL A 65 -1.35 6.56 -12.52
C VAL A 65 -0.30 6.21 -11.46
N ASN A 66 -0.44 6.76 -10.25
CA ASN A 66 0.31 6.41 -9.04
C ASN A 66 -0.43 6.89 -7.79
N GLU A 67 0.09 6.56 -6.63
CA GLU A 67 -0.55 6.84 -5.34
C GLU A 67 -0.61 8.33 -5.00
N ALA A 68 0.37 9.14 -5.41
CA ALA A 68 0.34 10.59 -5.19
C ALA A 68 -0.80 11.25 -5.96
N VAL A 69 -1.05 10.80 -7.19
CA VAL A 69 -2.21 11.22 -7.99
C VAL A 69 -3.50 10.71 -7.36
N ALA A 70 -3.55 9.45 -6.91
CA ALA A 70 -4.73 8.88 -6.26
C ALA A 70 -5.13 9.68 -4.99
N VAL A 71 -4.16 10.03 -4.15
CA VAL A 71 -4.40 10.90 -2.98
C VAL A 71 -4.97 12.25 -3.42
N SER A 72 -4.39 12.87 -4.46
CA SER A 72 -4.85 14.17 -4.95
C SER A 72 -6.27 14.12 -5.54
N VAL A 73 -6.62 13.04 -6.26
CA VAL A 73 -7.98 12.79 -6.76
C VAL A 73 -8.95 12.62 -5.59
N GLY A 74 -8.58 11.81 -4.58
CA GLY A 74 -9.39 11.63 -3.37
C GLY A 74 -9.65 12.95 -2.63
N VAL A 75 -8.64 13.81 -2.54
CA VAL A 75 -8.79 15.18 -2.00
C VAL A 75 -9.79 15.98 -2.81
N GLY A 76 -9.70 15.94 -4.15
CA GLY A 76 -10.65 16.62 -5.03
C GLY A 76 -12.10 16.19 -4.78
N HIS A 77 -12.36 14.89 -4.63
CA HIS A 77 -13.66 14.36 -4.26
C HIS A 77 -14.14 14.89 -2.89
N ALA A 78 -13.29 14.83 -1.88
CA ALA A 78 -13.62 15.29 -0.53
C ALA A 78 -13.84 16.81 -0.47
N MET A 79 -13.10 17.59 -1.25
CA MET A 79 -13.32 19.04 -1.41
C MET A 79 -14.65 19.35 -2.12
N ALA A 80 -15.10 18.48 -3.01
CA ALA A 80 -16.42 18.58 -3.66
C ALA A 80 -17.57 18.05 -2.76
N GLY A 81 -17.30 17.73 -1.50
CA GLY A 81 -18.30 17.24 -0.54
C GLY A 81 -18.62 15.75 -0.65
N ARG A 82 -17.88 14.98 -1.46
CA ARG A 82 -18.05 13.54 -1.63
C ARG A 82 -17.14 12.78 -0.66
N ASP A 83 -17.65 11.70 -0.09
CA ASP A 83 -16.80 10.78 0.70
C ASP A 83 -16.00 9.92 -0.27
N CYS A 84 -14.70 9.85 -0.08
CA CYS A 84 -13.80 9.13 -0.95
C CYS A 84 -12.85 8.21 -0.15
N VAL A 85 -12.67 6.99 -0.66
CA VAL A 85 -11.65 6.04 -0.20
C VAL A 85 -10.50 6.04 -1.18
N VAL A 86 -9.26 6.11 -0.68
CA VAL A 86 -8.04 5.94 -1.47
C VAL A 86 -7.31 4.69 -1.00
N THR A 87 -7.13 3.72 -1.90
CA THR A 87 -6.53 2.42 -1.57
C THR A 87 -5.07 2.35 -2.01
N MET A 88 -4.20 1.84 -1.12
CA MET A 88 -2.78 1.64 -1.43
C MET A 88 -2.12 0.66 -0.45
N LYS A 89 -0.95 0.17 -0.82
CA LYS A 89 -0.05 -0.53 0.12
C LYS A 89 0.95 0.43 0.77
N ILE A 90 1.71 -0.04 1.79
CA ILE A 90 2.68 0.79 2.50
C ILE A 90 3.70 1.48 1.57
N PRO A 91 4.38 0.81 0.62
CA PRO A 91 5.29 1.51 -0.31
C PRO A 91 4.60 2.63 -1.10
N GLY A 92 3.34 2.44 -1.48
CA GLY A 92 2.54 3.46 -2.17
C GLY A 92 2.24 4.68 -1.29
N LEU A 93 2.01 4.48 0.02
CA LEU A 93 1.90 5.59 0.97
C LEU A 93 3.16 6.47 0.95
N TYR A 94 4.35 5.86 0.91
CA TYR A 94 5.61 6.62 0.85
C TYR A 94 5.83 7.27 -0.51
N GLN A 95 5.32 6.69 -1.59
CA GLN A 95 5.26 7.34 -2.90
C GLN A 95 4.36 8.59 -2.88
N ALA A 96 3.27 8.56 -2.11
CA ALA A 96 2.32 9.66 -1.96
C ALA A 96 2.65 10.59 -0.77
N CYS A 97 3.80 10.44 -0.12
CA CYS A 97 4.07 11.05 1.18
C CYS A 97 3.88 12.57 1.22
N ASP A 98 4.31 13.30 0.20
CA ASP A 98 4.14 14.77 0.15
C ASP A 98 2.65 15.15 0.09
N ALA A 99 1.88 14.53 -0.81
CA ALA A 99 0.44 14.77 -0.91
C ALA A 99 -0.28 14.35 0.38
N PHE A 100 0.05 13.18 0.94
CA PHE A 100 -0.53 12.67 2.19
C PHE A 100 -0.28 13.61 3.36
N THR A 101 0.97 14.05 3.58
CA THR A 101 1.35 14.91 4.69
C THR A 101 0.72 16.29 4.57
N SER A 102 0.73 16.87 3.37
CA SER A 102 0.13 18.18 3.11
C SER A 102 -1.37 18.19 3.39
N VAL A 103 -2.10 17.17 2.92
CA VAL A 103 -3.54 17.06 3.18
C VAL A 103 -3.83 16.89 4.67
N SER A 104 -3.09 16.00 5.33
CA SER A 104 -3.31 15.66 6.75
C SER A 104 -3.06 16.85 7.67
N CYS A 105 -2.05 17.66 7.36
CA CYS A 105 -1.65 18.80 8.19
C CYS A 105 -2.43 20.08 7.86
N TYR A 106 -2.76 20.32 6.59
CA TYR A 106 -3.23 21.65 6.16
C TYR A 106 -4.67 21.70 5.68
N MET A 107 -5.23 20.59 5.21
CA MET A 107 -6.55 20.60 4.62
C MET A 107 -7.65 20.13 5.58
N GLN A 108 -8.83 20.70 5.44
CA GLN A 108 -10.03 20.33 6.18
C GLN A 108 -11.16 20.03 5.20
N PRO A 109 -11.11 18.89 4.51
CA PRO A 109 -12.13 18.54 3.52
C PRO A 109 -13.51 18.44 4.18
N LYS A 110 -14.56 18.74 3.41
CA LYS A 110 -15.95 18.67 3.86
C LYS A 110 -16.53 17.27 3.72
N GLY A 111 -16.27 16.61 2.60
CA GLY A 111 -16.51 15.19 2.45
C GLY A 111 -15.45 14.39 3.21
N ALA A 112 -15.75 13.13 3.50
CA ALA A 112 -14.78 12.26 4.15
C ALA A 112 -13.64 11.90 3.21
N LEU A 113 -12.41 11.86 3.73
CA LEU A 113 -11.24 11.33 3.06
C LEU A 113 -10.69 10.16 3.88
N ILE A 114 -10.69 9.00 3.27
CA ILE A 114 -10.34 7.74 3.93
C ILE A 114 -9.16 7.11 3.17
N TYR A 115 -8.10 6.78 3.88
CA TYR A 115 -6.98 6.03 3.34
C TYR A 115 -7.07 4.57 3.80
N TYR A 116 -7.36 3.66 2.88
CA TYR A 116 -7.25 2.23 3.11
C TYR A 116 -5.84 1.79 2.77
N ILE A 117 -5.04 1.54 3.81
CA ILE A 117 -3.62 1.17 3.67
C ILE A 117 -3.46 -0.26 4.13
N ALA A 118 -3.12 -1.13 3.19
CA ALA A 118 -2.87 -2.53 3.49
C ALA A 118 -1.38 -2.78 3.78
N SER A 119 -1.13 -3.51 4.84
CA SER A 119 0.22 -3.76 5.36
C SER A 119 0.54 -5.25 5.43
N ASP A 120 1.77 -5.62 5.12
CA ASP A 120 2.40 -6.85 5.51
C ASP A 120 3.76 -6.53 6.15
N PHE A 121 3.83 -6.59 7.48
CA PHE A 121 5.05 -6.27 8.22
C PHE A 121 6.14 -7.33 8.05
N THR A 122 5.76 -8.58 7.73
CA THR A 122 6.69 -9.58 7.23
C THR A 122 6.61 -9.57 5.70
N PRO A 123 7.62 -9.04 4.98
CA PRO A 123 7.53 -8.84 3.55
C PRO A 123 7.16 -10.11 2.79
N SER A 124 5.94 -10.15 2.27
CA SER A 124 5.44 -11.18 1.36
C SER A 124 5.07 -10.59 0.00
N SER A 125 4.45 -9.43 0.01
CA SER A 125 4.04 -8.65 -1.17
C SER A 125 4.63 -7.25 -1.17
N THR A 126 5.04 -6.70 -0.03
CA THR A 126 5.75 -5.42 0.05
C THR A 126 7.27 -5.61 -0.03
N GLN A 127 7.99 -4.53 -0.34
CA GLN A 127 9.45 -4.53 -0.43
C GLN A 127 10.13 -4.03 0.86
N HIS A 128 9.34 -3.59 1.84
CA HIS A 128 9.84 -2.89 3.01
C HIS A 128 9.33 -3.51 4.30
N VAL A 129 10.19 -3.53 5.31
CA VAL A 129 9.81 -3.72 6.71
C VAL A 129 9.72 -2.33 7.34
N ILE A 130 8.58 -1.65 7.19
CA ILE A 130 8.37 -0.30 7.69
C ILE A 130 7.03 -0.24 8.41
N ASP A 131 7.02 0.36 9.60
CA ASP A 131 5.82 0.65 10.35
C ASP A 131 5.31 2.07 10.04
N PRO A 132 4.20 2.22 9.32
CA PRO A 132 3.70 3.54 8.91
C PRO A 132 3.04 4.32 10.06
N ARG A 133 2.78 3.70 11.21
CA ARG A 133 2.15 4.37 12.36
C ARG A 133 2.95 5.58 12.85
N TYR A 134 4.28 5.57 12.72
CA TYR A 134 5.13 6.72 13.03
C TYR A 134 4.90 7.90 12.09
N LEU A 135 4.66 7.65 10.80
CA LEU A 135 4.26 8.70 9.85
C LEU A 135 2.89 9.26 10.21
N PHE A 136 1.91 8.40 10.47
CA PHE A 136 0.56 8.83 10.84
C PHE A 136 0.55 9.67 12.12
N LYS A 137 1.34 9.27 13.11
CA LYS A 137 1.52 10.03 14.35
C LYS A 137 2.10 11.42 14.09
N SER A 138 3.12 11.54 13.24
CA SER A 138 3.73 12.82 12.89
C SER A 138 2.80 13.74 12.12
N CYS A 139 1.80 13.18 11.41
CA CYS A 139 0.78 13.90 10.65
C CYS A 139 -0.53 14.11 11.41
N PHE A 140 -0.63 13.66 12.66
CA PHE A 140 -1.83 13.78 13.50
C PHE A 140 -3.08 13.14 12.89
N VAL A 141 -2.92 12.08 12.10
CA VAL A 141 -4.01 11.38 11.42
C VAL A 141 -4.53 10.25 12.28
N PRO A 142 -5.84 10.16 12.54
CA PRO A 142 -6.40 9.03 13.27
C PRO A 142 -6.26 7.72 12.47
N VAL A 143 -5.86 6.66 13.18
CA VAL A 143 -5.64 5.33 12.62
C VAL A 143 -6.54 4.32 13.29
N PHE A 144 -7.37 3.68 12.51
CA PHE A 144 -8.18 2.52 12.88
C PHE A 144 -7.53 1.25 12.34
N GLU A 145 -7.30 0.26 13.21
CA GLU A 145 -6.76 -1.05 12.84
C GLU A 145 -7.84 -2.14 13.01
N PRO A 146 -8.51 -2.57 11.92
CA PRO A 146 -9.51 -3.64 11.99
C PRO A 146 -8.91 -4.94 12.52
N ARG A 147 -9.65 -5.64 13.38
CA ARG A 147 -9.25 -6.93 13.97
C ARG A 147 -9.88 -8.12 13.25
N THR A 148 -11.05 -7.90 12.66
CA THR A 148 -11.89 -8.94 12.09
C THR A 148 -12.46 -8.54 10.73
N HIS A 149 -12.95 -9.51 9.97
CA HIS A 149 -13.64 -9.26 8.70
C HIS A 149 -14.92 -8.42 8.90
N GLN A 150 -15.58 -8.54 10.07
CA GLN A 150 -16.70 -7.67 10.42
C GLN A 150 -16.26 -6.22 10.55
N GLU A 151 -15.17 -5.98 11.25
CA GLU A 151 -14.62 -4.61 11.38
C GLU A 151 -14.10 -4.07 10.05
N MET A 152 -13.56 -4.91 9.16
CA MET A 152 -13.23 -4.52 7.78
C MET A 152 -14.48 -4.05 7.03
N HIS A 153 -15.59 -4.76 7.19
CA HIS A 153 -16.87 -4.41 6.56
C HIS A 153 -17.43 -3.07 7.06
N GLU A 154 -17.28 -2.76 8.33
CA GLU A 154 -17.80 -1.56 8.98
C GLU A 154 -16.83 -0.36 8.90
N ALA A 155 -15.55 -0.60 8.57
CA ALA A 155 -14.46 0.36 8.67
C ALA A 155 -14.70 1.65 7.86
N ALA A 156 -15.23 1.54 6.63
CA ALA A 156 -15.42 2.70 5.77
C ALA A 156 -16.49 3.66 6.31
N GLY A 157 -17.59 3.12 6.85
CA GLY A 157 -18.64 3.91 7.50
C GLY A 157 -18.12 4.65 8.72
N LEU A 158 -17.43 3.93 9.61
CA LEU A 158 -16.79 4.48 10.82
C LEU A 158 -15.80 5.60 10.44
N ALA A 159 -14.91 5.32 9.50
CA ALA A 159 -13.89 6.29 9.08
C ALA A 159 -14.51 7.54 8.44
N ALA A 160 -15.59 7.38 7.67
CA ALA A 160 -16.32 8.51 7.09
C ALA A 160 -16.93 9.42 8.17
N ASP A 161 -17.53 8.85 9.20
CA ASP A 161 -18.11 9.62 10.30
C ASP A 161 -17.04 10.38 11.09
N ILE A 162 -15.91 9.74 11.39
CA ILE A 162 -14.77 10.38 12.05
C ILE A 162 -14.20 11.51 11.17
N SER A 163 -13.99 11.23 9.88
CA SER A 163 -13.43 12.21 8.94
C SER A 163 -14.29 13.45 8.82
N ARG A 164 -15.60 13.31 8.65
CA ARG A 164 -16.55 14.42 8.57
C ARG A 164 -16.64 15.21 9.87
N THR A 165 -16.68 14.51 11.02
CA THR A 165 -16.81 15.14 12.34
C THR A 165 -15.57 15.96 12.69
N HIS A 166 -14.40 15.41 12.48
CA HIS A 166 -13.13 16.04 12.89
C HIS A 166 -12.41 16.75 11.73
N ARG A 167 -12.98 16.73 10.51
CA ARG A 167 -12.41 17.36 9.31
C ARG A 167 -10.95 16.99 9.10
N THR A 168 -10.69 15.71 9.08
CA THR A 168 -9.36 15.13 8.95
C THR A 168 -9.43 13.87 8.10
N PRO A 169 -8.41 13.54 7.32
CA PRO A 169 -8.31 12.20 6.77
C PRO A 169 -8.31 11.15 7.88
N VAL A 170 -8.75 9.95 7.58
CA VAL A 170 -8.71 8.79 8.48
C VAL A 170 -7.99 7.65 7.79
N VAL A 171 -7.07 7.00 8.49
CA VAL A 171 -6.40 5.80 8.00
C VAL A 171 -7.10 4.56 8.55
N ILE A 172 -7.40 3.62 7.67
CA ILE A 172 -7.71 2.24 7.99
C ILE A 172 -6.45 1.44 7.66
N LEU A 173 -5.75 0.97 8.69
CA LEU A 173 -4.52 0.18 8.54
C LEU A 173 -4.88 -1.30 8.64
N ALA A 174 -5.00 -1.98 7.49
CA ALA A 174 -5.45 -3.36 7.41
C ALA A 174 -4.26 -4.31 7.25
N GLY A 175 -4.15 -5.32 8.13
CA GLY A 175 -3.13 -6.36 8.02
C GLY A 175 -3.34 -7.25 6.80
N GLY A 176 -2.26 -7.62 6.10
CA GLY A 176 -2.32 -8.41 4.86
C GLY A 176 -2.98 -9.79 5.06
N LEU A 177 -2.77 -10.43 6.21
CA LEU A 177 -3.46 -11.66 6.55
C LEU A 177 -5.00 -11.45 6.55
N LEU A 178 -5.45 -10.37 7.17
CA LEU A 178 -6.89 -10.04 7.22
C LEU A 178 -7.42 -9.66 5.83
N CYS A 179 -6.63 -8.96 5.01
CA CYS A 179 -7.01 -8.60 3.65
C CYS A 179 -7.32 -9.83 2.77
N HIS A 180 -6.53 -10.89 2.91
CA HIS A 180 -6.57 -12.05 2.01
C HIS A 180 -7.28 -13.28 2.61
N SER A 181 -7.45 -13.36 3.92
CA SER A 181 -8.21 -14.44 4.54
C SER A 181 -9.71 -14.23 4.41
N GLU A 182 -10.47 -15.30 4.61
CA GLU A 182 -11.94 -15.29 4.63
C GLU A 182 -12.46 -15.35 6.06
N GLY A 183 -13.56 -14.66 6.31
CA GLY A 183 -14.21 -14.70 7.62
C GLY A 183 -15.69 -14.37 7.55
N LEU A 184 -16.38 -14.68 8.64
CA LEU A 184 -17.81 -14.44 8.76
C LEU A 184 -18.08 -12.94 8.93
N VAL A 185 -18.97 -12.42 8.09
CA VAL A 185 -19.43 -11.03 8.08
C VAL A 185 -20.95 -11.02 8.12
N LYS A 186 -21.50 -10.27 9.05
CA LYS A 186 -22.90 -9.91 9.09
C LYS A 186 -23.07 -8.59 8.34
N LEU A 187 -23.80 -8.61 7.23
CA LEU A 187 -23.97 -7.43 6.37
C LEU A 187 -24.61 -6.27 7.15
N ALA A 188 -23.97 -5.12 7.12
CA ALA A 188 -24.46 -3.89 7.75
C ALA A 188 -25.70 -3.34 7.03
N GLU A 189 -26.41 -2.41 7.66
CA GLU A 189 -27.47 -1.64 7.00
C GLU A 189 -26.92 -0.85 5.80
N GLN A 190 -27.80 -0.59 4.84
CA GLN A 190 -27.47 0.31 3.72
C GLN A 190 -27.74 1.76 4.12
N HIS A 191 -26.77 2.60 3.89
CA HIS A 191 -26.87 4.02 4.18
C HIS A 191 -26.71 4.84 2.90
N THR A 192 -27.49 5.91 2.80
CA THR A 192 -27.28 6.97 1.82
C THR A 192 -26.64 8.15 2.53
N ARG A 193 -25.45 8.54 2.11
CA ARG A 193 -24.75 9.70 2.67
C ARG A 193 -25.06 10.93 1.81
N PRO A 194 -25.58 12.03 2.39
CA PRO A 194 -25.73 13.26 1.64
C PRO A 194 -24.35 13.82 1.28
N LEU A 195 -24.27 14.52 0.14
CA LEU A 195 -23.07 15.31 -0.15
C LEU A 195 -22.91 16.38 0.94
N ALA A 196 -21.66 16.57 1.39
CA ALA A 196 -21.39 17.64 2.35
C ALA A 196 -21.51 19.00 1.67
N GLU A 197 -22.08 19.99 2.38
CA GLU A 197 -22.15 21.35 1.87
C GLU A 197 -20.74 21.94 1.71
N VAL A 198 -20.44 22.39 0.51
CA VAL A 198 -19.15 22.95 0.15
C VAL A 198 -19.24 24.47 0.15
N GLY A 199 -18.47 25.10 1.06
CA GLY A 199 -18.27 26.55 1.05
C GLY A 199 -17.14 26.96 0.10
N PRO A 200 -16.77 28.25 0.07
CA PRO A 200 -15.64 28.73 -0.72
C PRO A 200 -14.35 27.96 -0.39
N LEU A 201 -13.63 27.53 -1.43
CA LEU A 201 -12.36 26.78 -1.30
C LEU A 201 -11.15 27.67 -0.94
N ALA A 202 -11.38 28.97 -0.78
CA ALA A 202 -10.37 30.03 -0.73
C ALA A 202 -9.38 29.98 0.45
N LEU A 203 -9.53 29.08 1.41
CA LEU A 203 -8.69 29.04 2.63
C LEU A 203 -7.85 27.77 2.76
N GLN A 204 -7.81 26.93 1.71
CA GLN A 204 -7.08 25.66 1.76
C GLN A 204 -5.79 25.75 0.94
N HIS A 205 -4.81 26.45 1.47
CA HIS A 205 -3.52 26.66 0.81
C HIS A 205 -2.37 26.09 1.65
N ALA A 206 -1.50 25.31 1.02
CA ALA A 206 -0.26 24.84 1.61
C ALA A 206 0.80 25.95 1.58
N LEU A 207 0.63 26.99 2.39
CA LEU A 207 1.51 28.13 2.54
C LEU A 207 2.02 28.22 3.99
N PRO A 208 3.26 28.73 4.24
CA PRO A 208 3.84 28.78 5.59
C PRO A 208 2.94 29.44 6.65
N GLY A 209 2.30 30.55 6.31
CA GLY A 209 1.38 31.23 7.24
C GLY A 209 0.12 30.41 7.52
N MET A 210 -0.43 29.73 6.51
CA MET A 210 -1.58 28.85 6.68
C MET A 210 -1.21 27.58 7.42
N ALA A 211 0.01 27.05 7.22
CA ALA A 211 0.51 25.89 7.94
C ALA A 211 0.51 26.14 9.46
N ARG A 212 0.94 27.33 9.90
CA ARG A 212 0.92 27.70 11.32
C ARG A 212 -0.50 27.72 11.88
N ILE A 213 -1.43 28.39 11.18
CA ILE A 213 -2.83 28.46 11.58
C ILE A 213 -3.45 27.05 11.66
N SER A 214 -3.18 26.21 10.64
CA SER A 214 -3.68 24.83 10.61
C SER A 214 -3.10 24.00 11.76
N TYR A 215 -1.82 24.13 12.06
CA TYR A 215 -1.20 23.45 13.20
C TYR A 215 -1.84 23.86 14.54
N ASP A 216 -2.05 25.17 14.75
CA ASP A 216 -2.69 25.67 15.97
C ASP A 216 -4.12 25.11 16.10
N THR A 217 -4.89 25.05 15.00
CA THR A 217 -6.23 24.43 14.98
C THR A 217 -6.15 22.92 15.27
N VAL A 218 -5.19 22.21 14.69
CA VAL A 218 -4.97 20.77 14.96
C VAL A 218 -4.72 20.55 16.45
N MET A 219 -3.86 21.34 17.06
CA MET A 219 -3.51 21.17 18.48
C MET A 219 -4.60 21.63 19.44
N ALA A 220 -5.30 22.72 19.13
CA ALA A 220 -6.31 23.28 20.04
C ALA A 220 -7.68 22.58 19.94
N GLU A 221 -8.05 22.08 18.78
CA GLU A 221 -9.41 21.59 18.52
C GLU A 221 -9.44 20.11 18.06
N ARG A 222 -8.71 19.78 16.98
CA ARG A 222 -8.79 18.45 16.34
C ARG A 222 -8.26 17.36 17.27
N MET A 223 -7.04 17.50 17.76
CA MET A 223 -6.41 16.47 18.58
C MET A 223 -7.13 16.23 19.91
N PRO A 224 -7.57 17.22 20.68
CA PRO A 224 -8.40 16.98 21.86
C PRO A 224 -9.71 16.26 21.55
N GLY A 225 -10.36 16.58 20.42
CA GLY A 225 -11.57 15.89 19.96
C GLY A 225 -11.31 14.43 19.61
N LEU A 226 -10.24 14.14 18.87
CA LEU A 226 -9.84 12.78 18.49
C LEU A 226 -9.43 11.94 19.72
N VAL A 227 -8.67 12.51 20.64
CA VAL A 227 -8.29 11.82 21.90
C VAL A 227 -9.53 11.42 22.68
N ARG A 228 -10.49 12.35 22.86
CA ARG A 228 -11.75 12.05 23.56
C ARG A 228 -12.52 10.93 22.84
N MET A 229 -12.68 11.04 21.53
CA MET A 229 -13.39 10.04 20.73
C MET A 229 -12.76 8.65 20.89
N VAL A 230 -11.42 8.56 20.84
CA VAL A 230 -10.71 7.29 20.98
C VAL A 230 -10.83 6.74 22.41
N GLU A 231 -10.70 7.57 23.43
CA GLU A 231 -10.88 7.15 24.84
C GLU A 231 -12.29 6.63 25.11
N GLU A 232 -13.31 7.26 24.56
CA GLU A 232 -14.71 6.87 24.74
C GLU A 232 -15.16 5.72 23.82
N SER A 233 -14.34 5.34 22.84
CA SER A 233 -14.72 4.35 21.83
C SER A 233 -15.02 2.98 22.42
N PRO A 234 -16.21 2.39 22.15
CA PRO A 234 -16.54 1.03 22.56
C PRO A 234 -15.72 -0.03 21.84
N LEU A 235 -15.02 0.34 20.76
CA LEU A 235 -14.17 -0.58 20.01
C LEU A 235 -12.86 -0.93 20.74
N ASN A 236 -12.46 -0.16 21.76
CA ASN A 236 -11.38 -0.57 22.65
C ASN A 236 -11.93 -1.57 23.68
N ILE A 237 -11.62 -2.85 23.51
CA ILE A 237 -12.26 -3.94 24.24
C ILE A 237 -11.30 -4.51 25.28
N HIS A 238 -11.79 -4.63 26.52
CA HIS A 238 -11.12 -5.38 27.58
C HIS A 238 -11.75 -6.78 27.71
N TYR A 239 -11.03 -7.79 27.22
CA TYR A 239 -11.38 -9.20 27.46
C TYR A 239 -10.87 -9.59 28.85
N LYS A 240 -11.76 -9.53 29.84
CA LYS A 240 -11.43 -9.72 31.25
C LYS A 240 -10.89 -11.10 31.56
N GLY A 241 -9.90 -11.15 32.42
CA GLY A 241 -9.32 -12.34 33.02
C GLY A 241 -9.36 -12.24 34.56
N ALA A 242 -8.32 -12.72 35.22
CA ALA A 242 -8.21 -12.72 36.69
C ALA A 242 -7.42 -11.51 37.27
N GLY A 243 -6.99 -10.57 36.45
CA GLY A 243 -6.21 -9.39 36.86
C GLY A 243 -4.79 -9.72 37.32
N ARG A 244 -4.26 -10.89 36.95
CA ARG A 244 -2.91 -11.32 37.35
C ARG A 244 -1.86 -10.99 36.32
N ARG A 245 -2.20 -11.09 35.05
CA ARG A 245 -1.34 -10.86 33.89
C ARG A 245 -2.14 -10.24 32.76
N GLY A 246 -1.58 -9.26 32.09
CA GLY A 246 -2.27 -8.51 31.05
C GLY A 246 -1.49 -8.43 29.74
N VAL A 247 -2.21 -8.32 28.62
CA VAL A 247 -1.65 -8.05 27.29
C VAL A 247 -2.39 -6.89 26.66
N ILE A 248 -1.64 -5.94 26.11
CA ILE A 248 -2.15 -4.87 25.23
C ILE A 248 -1.84 -5.27 23.80
N THR A 249 -2.84 -5.20 22.91
CA THR A 249 -2.71 -5.61 21.51
C THR A 249 -3.58 -4.76 20.58
N CYS A 250 -3.34 -4.84 19.26
CA CYS A 250 -4.11 -4.16 18.23
C CYS A 250 -4.25 -5.02 16.97
N GLY A 251 -5.08 -4.60 16.03
CA GLY A 251 -5.22 -5.22 14.72
C GLY A 251 -5.48 -6.72 14.79
N ALA A 252 -5.05 -7.44 13.75
CA ALA A 252 -5.25 -8.88 13.61
C ALA A 252 -4.60 -9.71 14.74
N THR A 253 -3.54 -9.21 15.39
CA THR A 253 -2.88 -9.86 16.53
C THR A 253 -3.87 -10.09 17.70
N THR A 254 -4.92 -9.28 17.79
CA THR A 254 -6.00 -9.47 18.77
C THR A 254 -6.65 -10.86 18.64
N LEU A 255 -6.85 -11.36 17.42
CA LEU A 255 -7.46 -12.68 17.20
C LEU A 255 -6.57 -13.79 17.73
N LEU A 256 -5.26 -13.69 17.48
CA LEU A 256 -4.28 -14.65 18.00
C LEU A 256 -4.25 -14.65 19.53
N MET A 257 -4.32 -13.46 20.13
CA MET A 257 -4.35 -13.33 21.59
C MET A 257 -5.63 -13.86 22.21
N ARG A 258 -6.78 -13.68 21.55
CA ARG A 258 -8.05 -14.27 22.00
C ARG A 258 -8.00 -15.80 21.93
N GLU A 259 -7.51 -16.35 20.82
CA GLU A 259 -7.33 -17.79 20.69
C GLU A 259 -6.38 -18.35 21.75
N TYR A 260 -5.26 -17.66 22.02
CA TYR A 260 -4.35 -18.02 23.09
C TYR A 260 -5.05 -18.04 24.46
N LYS A 261 -5.82 -16.97 24.78
CA LYS A 261 -6.59 -16.90 26.02
C LYS A 261 -7.57 -18.07 26.16
N GLU A 262 -8.37 -18.32 25.12
CA GLU A 262 -9.41 -19.36 25.12
C GLU A 262 -8.83 -20.77 25.29
N ARG A 263 -7.69 -21.04 24.66
CA ARG A 263 -7.08 -22.40 24.64
C ARG A 263 -6.13 -22.65 25.80
N PHE A 264 -5.46 -21.63 26.29
CA PHE A 264 -4.28 -21.85 27.11
C PHE A 264 -4.22 -21.03 28.40
N ASP A 265 -4.82 -19.86 28.46
CA ASP A 265 -4.77 -18.99 29.63
C ASP A 265 -6.08 -18.20 29.78
N PRO A 266 -7.17 -18.86 30.27
CA PRO A 266 -8.46 -18.20 30.47
C PRO A 266 -8.39 -17.00 31.43
N ASP A 267 -7.39 -16.97 32.31
CA ASP A 267 -7.17 -15.93 33.31
C ASP A 267 -6.42 -14.70 32.78
N LEU A 268 -5.92 -14.75 31.55
CA LEU A 268 -5.23 -13.63 30.90
C LEU A 268 -6.19 -12.47 30.63
N ASP A 269 -5.84 -11.27 31.05
CA ASP A 269 -6.53 -10.05 30.65
C ASP A 269 -5.98 -9.53 29.32
N ILE A 270 -6.84 -9.13 28.38
CA ILE A 270 -6.42 -8.58 27.10
C ILE A 270 -7.11 -7.23 26.89
N LEU A 271 -6.33 -6.15 26.73
CA LEU A 271 -6.81 -4.89 26.21
C LEU A 271 -6.52 -4.81 24.72
N SER A 272 -7.55 -4.89 23.91
CA SER A 272 -7.46 -4.69 22.47
C SER A 272 -7.78 -3.24 22.14
N VAL A 273 -6.81 -2.49 21.62
CA VAL A 273 -7.02 -1.11 21.15
C VAL A 273 -7.35 -1.14 19.66
N ALA A 274 -8.42 -0.45 19.28
CA ALA A 274 -8.87 -0.35 17.90
C ALA A 274 -8.21 0.84 17.17
N PHE A 275 -7.84 1.88 17.92
CA PHE A 275 -7.18 3.06 17.37
C PHE A 275 -5.74 3.12 17.88
N THR A 276 -4.79 3.15 16.93
CA THR A 276 -3.37 3.24 17.26
C THR A 276 -2.82 4.65 17.14
N ASN A 277 -3.58 5.59 16.56
CA ASN A 277 -3.29 7.02 16.63
C ASN A 277 -4.61 7.85 16.63
N PRO A 278 -4.83 8.74 17.64
CA PRO A 278 -4.14 8.74 18.91
C PRO A 278 -4.41 7.46 19.70
N LEU A 279 -3.48 7.09 20.58
CA LEU A 279 -3.67 5.95 21.48
C LEU A 279 -4.62 6.33 22.64
N PRO A 280 -5.48 5.39 23.10
CA PRO A 280 -6.34 5.58 24.28
C PRO A 280 -5.53 5.46 25.58
N MET A 281 -4.65 6.43 25.84
CA MET A 281 -3.65 6.34 26.92
C MET A 281 -4.25 6.25 28.32
N GLU A 282 -5.39 6.88 28.59
CA GLU A 282 -6.07 6.77 29.88
C GLU A 282 -6.64 5.36 30.09
N ARG A 283 -7.24 4.77 29.06
CA ARG A 283 -7.65 3.35 29.10
C ARG A 283 -6.47 2.41 29.31
N ILE A 284 -5.36 2.65 28.61
CA ILE A 284 -4.14 1.87 28.78
C ILE A 284 -3.61 1.99 30.20
N ARG A 285 -3.57 3.20 30.79
CA ARG A 285 -3.17 3.42 32.18
C ARG A 285 -4.09 2.69 33.15
N ALA A 286 -5.40 2.80 32.97
CA ALA A 286 -6.39 2.15 33.81
C ALA A 286 -6.27 0.62 33.72
N PHE A 287 -6.02 0.08 32.53
CA PHE A 287 -5.76 -1.33 32.32
C PHE A 287 -4.51 -1.78 33.07
N CYS A 288 -3.36 -1.12 32.87
CA CYS A 288 -2.13 -1.44 33.57
C CYS A 288 -2.31 -1.41 35.10
N ALA A 289 -2.99 -0.39 35.62
CA ALA A 289 -3.26 -0.27 37.05
C ALA A 289 -4.19 -1.37 37.61
N SER A 290 -5.02 -1.98 36.76
CA SER A 290 -5.92 -3.08 37.14
C SER A 290 -5.23 -4.44 37.22
N ILE A 291 -4.04 -4.58 36.65
CA ILE A 291 -3.28 -5.83 36.60
C ILE A 291 -2.26 -5.86 37.75
N LYS A 292 -2.30 -6.92 38.55
CA LYS A 292 -1.39 -7.07 39.71
C LYS A 292 0.02 -7.54 39.36
N GLY A 293 0.19 -8.15 38.21
CA GLY A 293 1.46 -8.69 37.74
C GLY A 293 1.93 -7.99 36.47
N GLU A 294 2.56 -8.75 35.58
CA GLU A 294 3.17 -8.24 34.36
C GLU A 294 2.11 -7.84 33.32
N VAL A 295 2.36 -6.70 32.66
CA VAL A 295 1.65 -6.29 31.45
C VAL A 295 2.61 -6.32 30.27
N SER A 296 2.21 -7.01 29.19
CA SER A 296 2.99 -7.11 27.97
C SER A 296 2.29 -6.42 26.82
N VAL A 297 3.05 -5.92 25.84
CA VAL A 297 2.52 -5.41 24.58
C VAL A 297 2.86 -6.41 23.47
N ILE A 298 1.82 -6.91 22.78
CA ILE A 298 1.94 -7.84 21.66
C ILE A 298 1.29 -7.17 20.44
N GLU A 299 2.12 -6.59 19.58
CA GLU A 299 1.71 -5.81 18.41
C GLU A 299 2.58 -6.17 17.19
N ASP A 300 2.00 -6.20 16.00
CA ASP A 300 2.76 -6.34 14.77
C ASP A 300 3.50 -5.03 14.41
N GLY A 301 4.45 -5.08 13.49
CA GLY A 301 5.29 -3.94 13.13
C GLY A 301 6.39 -3.66 14.14
N TYR A 302 6.62 -2.38 14.45
CA TYR A 302 7.62 -1.96 15.42
C TYR A 302 7.02 -1.94 16.84
N ARG A 303 7.70 -1.28 17.76
CA ARG A 303 7.31 -1.16 19.18
C ARG A 303 6.44 0.07 19.44
N PHE A 304 5.50 0.38 18.56
CA PHE A 304 4.78 1.65 18.53
C PHE A 304 3.96 1.90 19.82
N ILE A 305 3.14 0.92 20.21
CA ILE A 305 2.33 0.99 21.44
C ILE A 305 3.23 0.84 22.66
N GLN A 306 4.17 -0.11 22.61
CA GLN A 306 5.12 -0.35 23.70
C GLN A 306 5.94 0.89 24.01
N GLU A 307 6.51 1.57 23.02
CA GLU A 307 7.27 2.82 23.20
C GLU A 307 6.41 3.94 23.77
N ALA A 308 5.16 4.06 23.34
CA ALA A 308 4.24 5.03 23.90
C ALA A 308 3.93 4.75 25.37
N CYS A 309 3.74 3.49 25.76
CA CYS A 309 3.55 3.07 27.15
C CYS A 309 4.78 3.40 28.01
N LEU A 310 5.96 3.02 27.55
CA LEU A 310 7.23 3.28 28.24
C LEU A 310 7.48 4.80 28.41
N ALA A 311 7.26 5.57 27.34
CA ALA A 311 7.36 7.04 27.39
C ALA A 311 6.35 7.69 28.36
N ALA A 312 5.22 7.04 28.59
CA ALA A 312 4.21 7.46 29.56
C ALA A 312 4.50 6.99 31.01
N GLY A 313 5.64 6.34 31.24
CA GLY A 313 6.07 5.83 32.53
C GLY A 313 5.36 4.54 32.98
N LEU A 314 4.77 3.79 32.04
CA LEU A 314 4.16 2.50 32.32
C LEU A 314 5.21 1.39 32.25
N ASP A 315 5.17 0.49 33.21
CA ASP A 315 6.04 -0.70 33.21
C ASP A 315 5.38 -1.80 32.37
N VAL A 316 5.85 -1.96 31.15
CA VAL A 316 5.35 -2.95 30.18
C VAL A 316 6.51 -3.69 29.53
N SER A 317 6.36 -5.00 29.37
CA SER A 317 7.23 -5.82 28.55
C SER A 317 6.75 -5.88 27.10
N GLY A 318 7.53 -6.46 26.22
CA GLY A 318 7.17 -6.64 24.80
C GLY A 318 8.38 -7.04 23.98
N LYS A 319 8.45 -6.57 22.73
CA LYS A 319 9.61 -6.81 21.87
C LYS A 319 10.85 -6.12 22.43
N ASP A 320 12.00 -6.77 22.31
CA ASP A 320 13.29 -6.14 22.54
C ASP A 320 13.56 -5.03 21.51
N THR A 321 14.46 -4.09 21.85
CA THR A 321 14.78 -2.94 20.98
C THR A 321 15.28 -3.37 19.59
N LEU A 322 15.98 -4.47 19.50
CA LEU A 322 16.51 -5.03 18.24
C LEU A 322 15.81 -6.34 17.86
N SER A 323 14.54 -6.49 18.23
CA SER A 323 13.78 -7.69 17.91
C SER A 323 13.56 -7.82 16.39
N PRO A 324 13.85 -9.00 15.81
CA PRO A 324 13.54 -9.27 14.40
C PRO A 324 12.05 -9.66 14.18
N VAL A 325 11.25 -9.68 15.22
CA VAL A 325 9.82 -10.06 15.14
C VAL A 325 9.02 -8.91 14.58
N THR A 326 8.61 -9.03 13.34
CA THR A 326 7.75 -8.05 12.65
C THR A 326 6.28 -8.42 12.73
N GLU A 327 5.97 -9.71 12.73
CA GLU A 327 4.62 -10.25 12.91
C GLU A 327 4.63 -11.38 13.92
N TRP A 328 3.59 -11.43 14.74
CA TRP A 328 3.41 -12.49 15.72
C TRP A 328 2.74 -13.71 15.10
N THR A 329 3.21 -14.88 15.50
CA THR A 329 2.56 -16.17 15.21
C THR A 329 2.09 -16.80 16.52
N PRO A 330 1.17 -17.76 16.48
CA PRO A 330 0.74 -18.49 17.69
C PRO A 330 1.91 -19.07 18.50
N GLU A 331 2.93 -19.60 17.81
CA GLU A 331 4.12 -20.19 18.44
C GLU A 331 4.97 -19.13 19.14
N ARG A 332 5.20 -17.99 18.47
CA ARG A 332 5.95 -16.86 19.04
C ARG A 332 5.23 -16.27 20.25
N ILE A 333 3.91 -16.12 20.20
CA ILE A 333 3.10 -15.67 21.32
C ILE A 333 3.22 -16.64 22.49
N ALA A 334 3.05 -17.94 22.23
CA ALA A 334 3.14 -18.96 23.26
C ALA A 334 4.54 -18.97 23.93
N ALA A 335 5.60 -18.92 23.15
CA ALA A 335 6.97 -18.85 23.66
C ALA A 335 7.22 -17.58 24.48
N PHE A 336 6.79 -16.42 23.98
CA PHE A 336 6.94 -15.14 24.69
C PHE A 336 6.20 -15.12 26.03
N LEU A 337 5.00 -15.72 26.08
CA LEU A 337 4.20 -15.84 27.29
C LEU A 337 4.63 -17.00 28.21
N GLY A 338 5.79 -17.61 27.96
CA GLY A 338 6.42 -18.62 28.83
C GLY A 338 5.83 -20.02 28.70
N ARG A 339 5.12 -20.33 27.60
CA ARG A 339 4.60 -21.67 27.33
C ARG A 339 5.58 -22.45 26.44
N GLU A 340 5.97 -23.63 26.88
CA GLU A 340 6.69 -24.56 26.01
C GLU A 340 5.80 -24.97 24.84
N THR A 341 6.17 -24.59 23.64
CA THR A 341 5.59 -25.13 22.42
C THR A 341 6.37 -26.38 22.04
N LYS A 342 5.69 -27.52 21.95
CA LYS A 342 6.27 -28.64 21.21
C LYS A 342 6.39 -28.14 19.77
N ALA A 343 7.63 -27.86 19.35
CA ALA A 343 7.88 -27.56 17.96
C ALA A 343 7.37 -28.74 17.13
N GLY A 344 6.23 -28.57 16.49
CA GLY A 344 5.78 -29.54 15.50
C GLY A 344 6.88 -29.66 14.46
N THR A 345 7.16 -30.86 14.00
CA THR A 345 8.10 -31.04 12.88
C THR A 345 7.53 -30.21 11.72
N PRO A 346 8.23 -29.18 11.24
CA PRO A 346 7.73 -28.39 10.13
C PRO A 346 7.42 -29.33 8.97
N ALA A 347 6.21 -29.24 8.43
CA ALA A 347 5.93 -29.98 7.20
C ALA A 347 6.96 -29.55 6.14
N PRO A 348 7.55 -30.50 5.39
CA PRO A 348 8.52 -30.15 4.36
C PRO A 348 7.84 -29.19 3.35
N SER A 349 8.26 -27.94 3.38
CA SER A 349 7.77 -26.93 2.43
C SER A 349 8.70 -26.90 1.21
N VAL A 350 8.12 -27.03 0.03
CA VAL A 350 8.84 -26.77 -1.21
C VAL A 350 8.84 -25.27 -1.45
N PRO A 351 10.01 -24.60 -1.45
CA PRO A 351 10.07 -23.17 -1.72
C PRO A 351 9.47 -22.86 -3.09
N ARG A 352 8.56 -21.91 -3.15
CA ARG A 352 7.93 -21.40 -4.39
C ARG A 352 8.23 -19.92 -4.54
N PRO A 353 9.49 -19.54 -4.83
CA PRO A 353 9.82 -18.13 -5.04
C PRO A 353 9.03 -17.59 -6.23
N PRO A 354 8.64 -16.32 -6.20
CA PRO A 354 8.03 -15.70 -7.36
C PRO A 354 8.99 -15.75 -8.55
N MET A 355 8.48 -16.20 -9.70
CA MET A 355 9.26 -16.35 -10.94
C MET A 355 8.49 -15.74 -12.09
N ILE A 356 9.23 -15.32 -13.14
CA ILE A 356 8.64 -14.92 -14.40
C ILE A 356 7.83 -16.07 -15.00
N CYS A 357 6.62 -15.80 -15.48
CA CYS A 357 5.71 -16.80 -16.05
C CYS A 357 6.37 -17.60 -17.17
N ALA A 358 5.99 -18.88 -17.34
CA ALA A 358 6.57 -19.75 -18.35
C ALA A 358 6.36 -19.22 -19.79
N GLY A 359 5.18 -18.68 -20.09
CA GLY A 359 4.82 -18.08 -21.39
C GLY A 359 4.99 -16.57 -21.47
N CYS A 360 5.70 -15.93 -20.53
CA CYS A 360 5.86 -14.49 -20.53
C CYS A 360 6.56 -14.00 -21.81
N PRO A 361 6.00 -13.01 -22.54
CA PRO A 361 6.60 -12.49 -23.77
C PRO A 361 8.01 -11.93 -23.56
N TYR A 362 8.31 -11.39 -22.38
CA TYR A 362 9.59 -10.75 -22.07
C TYR A 362 10.70 -11.73 -21.68
N ARG A 363 10.40 -13.02 -21.66
CA ARG A 363 11.38 -14.05 -21.30
C ARG A 363 12.53 -14.12 -22.31
N LEU A 364 12.24 -13.88 -23.59
CA LEU A 364 13.26 -13.85 -24.65
C LEU A 364 14.25 -12.70 -24.44
N ALA A 365 13.76 -11.51 -24.15
CA ALA A 365 14.59 -10.35 -23.83
C ALA A 365 15.47 -10.61 -22.60
N ALA A 366 14.88 -11.14 -21.51
CA ALA A 366 15.61 -11.48 -20.31
C ALA A 366 16.71 -12.53 -20.56
N LEU A 367 16.44 -13.57 -21.36
CA LEU A 367 17.44 -14.58 -21.71
C LEU A 367 18.59 -13.99 -22.53
N HIS A 368 18.31 -13.06 -23.44
CA HIS A 368 19.35 -12.38 -24.23
C HIS A 368 20.21 -11.47 -23.33
N LEU A 369 19.59 -10.62 -22.53
CA LEU A 369 20.30 -9.75 -21.57
C LEU A 369 21.17 -10.58 -20.61
N GLY A 370 20.65 -11.68 -20.08
CA GLY A 370 21.41 -12.59 -19.23
C GLY A 370 22.61 -13.25 -19.92
N LYS A 371 22.53 -13.52 -21.25
CA LYS A 371 23.68 -14.00 -22.02
C LYS A 371 24.73 -12.91 -22.19
N LEU A 372 24.34 -11.68 -22.56
CA LEU A 372 25.25 -10.54 -22.69
C LEU A 372 25.94 -10.24 -21.37
N HIS A 373 25.20 -10.28 -20.27
CA HIS A 373 25.74 -10.07 -18.93
C HIS A 373 26.76 -11.15 -18.54
N LYS A 374 26.45 -12.43 -18.78
CA LYS A 374 27.41 -13.54 -18.52
C LYS A 374 28.69 -13.47 -19.36
N ARG A 375 28.63 -12.92 -20.58
CA ARG A 375 29.80 -12.72 -21.44
C ARG A 375 30.61 -11.48 -21.05
N GLY A 376 30.04 -10.61 -20.21
CA GLY A 376 30.64 -9.35 -19.84
C GLY A 376 30.43 -8.22 -20.87
N ASP A 377 29.56 -8.43 -21.86
CA ASP A 377 29.18 -7.38 -22.83
C ASP A 377 28.31 -6.31 -22.16
N ILE A 378 27.46 -6.73 -21.22
CA ILE A 378 26.75 -5.84 -20.28
C ILE A 378 27.42 -5.96 -18.91
N GLU A 379 27.70 -4.82 -18.29
CA GLU A 379 28.32 -4.71 -16.97
C GLU A 379 27.28 -4.65 -15.85
N ALA A 380 26.16 -3.92 -16.09
CA ALA A 380 25.11 -3.75 -15.11
C ALA A 380 23.71 -3.59 -15.74
N ILE A 381 22.72 -4.23 -15.13
CA ILE A 381 21.30 -4.16 -15.49
C ILE A 381 20.51 -3.58 -14.31
N PHE A 382 20.03 -2.36 -14.47
CA PHE A 382 19.25 -1.64 -13.49
C PHE A 382 17.76 -1.86 -13.73
N GLY A 383 17.10 -2.58 -12.86
CA GLY A 383 15.68 -2.89 -12.97
C GLY A 383 14.78 -2.01 -12.12
N ASP A 384 13.51 -2.21 -12.34
CA ASP A 384 12.44 -1.54 -11.62
C ASP A 384 11.59 -2.54 -10.81
N ILE A 385 10.58 -2.08 -10.10
CA ILE A 385 9.62 -2.93 -9.40
C ILE A 385 8.46 -3.27 -10.34
N GLY A 386 8.14 -4.56 -10.42
CA GLY A 386 7.13 -5.13 -11.30
C GLY A 386 7.56 -6.52 -11.79
N CYS A 387 6.92 -7.05 -12.83
CA CYS A 387 7.28 -8.34 -13.41
C CYS A 387 8.75 -8.40 -13.88
N ASN A 388 9.32 -7.27 -14.24
CA ASN A 388 10.74 -7.13 -14.57
C ASN A 388 11.70 -7.46 -13.40
N THR A 389 11.26 -7.38 -12.14
CA THR A 389 12.06 -7.86 -10.99
C THR A 389 12.30 -9.39 -11.07
N LEU A 390 11.34 -10.12 -11.62
CA LEU A 390 11.37 -11.58 -11.65
C LEU A 390 12.39 -12.15 -12.67
N ILE A 391 12.94 -11.31 -13.56
CA ILE A 391 14.00 -11.70 -14.49
C ILE A 391 15.36 -11.91 -13.80
N LYS A 392 15.50 -11.52 -12.53
CA LYS A 392 16.67 -11.83 -11.71
C LYS A 392 17.05 -13.32 -11.79
N GLY A 393 16.06 -14.21 -11.77
CA GLY A 393 16.26 -15.65 -11.92
C GLY A 393 16.88 -16.10 -13.26
N LEU A 394 16.90 -15.21 -14.26
CA LEU A 394 17.52 -15.42 -15.57
C LEU A 394 18.87 -14.69 -15.72
N ASN A 395 19.43 -14.19 -14.63
CA ASN A 395 20.66 -13.39 -14.61
C ASN A 395 20.57 -12.10 -15.46
N ALA A 396 19.39 -11.50 -15.50
CA ALA A 396 19.07 -10.31 -16.29
C ALA A 396 18.69 -9.11 -15.42
N LEU A 397 19.14 -9.08 -14.17
CA LEU A 397 18.90 -8.01 -13.22
C LEU A 397 19.96 -8.04 -12.13
N ASP A 398 20.66 -6.93 -11.92
CA ASP A 398 21.64 -6.76 -10.84
C ASP A 398 21.04 -6.01 -9.65
N VAL A 399 20.35 -4.92 -9.91
CA VAL A 399 19.87 -4.00 -8.89
C VAL A 399 18.48 -3.49 -9.23
N ASN A 400 17.61 -3.37 -8.22
CA ASN A 400 16.34 -2.63 -8.28
C ASN A 400 16.11 -1.92 -6.94
N LEU A 401 15.34 -0.84 -6.95
CA LEU A 401 15.11 0.00 -5.77
C LEU A 401 13.61 0.23 -5.51
N CYS A 402 12.99 1.11 -6.30
CA CYS A 402 11.57 1.44 -6.23
C CYS A 402 11.03 1.69 -7.64
N MET A 403 9.71 1.85 -7.77
CA MET A 403 9.09 2.14 -9.05
C MET A 403 9.61 3.46 -9.63
N GLY A 404 10.08 3.42 -10.89
CA GLY A 404 10.66 4.54 -11.63
C GLY A 404 12.17 4.77 -11.41
N ALA A 405 12.84 3.98 -10.56
CA ALA A 405 14.23 4.22 -10.20
C ALA A 405 15.26 3.67 -11.21
N SER A 406 14.89 2.72 -12.05
CA SER A 406 15.83 1.98 -12.92
C SER A 406 16.71 2.90 -13.77
N GLU A 407 16.08 3.80 -14.51
CA GLU A 407 16.80 4.73 -15.38
C GLU A 407 17.61 5.77 -14.61
N ALA A 408 17.09 6.29 -13.49
CA ALA A 408 17.81 7.24 -12.65
C ALA A 408 19.08 6.61 -12.05
N MET A 409 19.02 5.35 -11.62
CA MET A 409 20.19 4.61 -11.13
C MET A 409 21.22 4.38 -12.23
N ARG A 410 20.77 3.93 -13.43
CA ARG A 410 21.66 3.77 -14.59
C ARG A 410 22.35 5.09 -14.96
N MET A 411 21.57 6.16 -15.04
CA MET A 411 22.11 7.50 -15.31
C MET A 411 23.16 7.90 -14.29
N GLY A 412 22.89 7.75 -13.00
CA GLY A 412 23.84 8.07 -11.93
C GLY A 412 25.12 7.26 -12.02
N TYR A 413 25.00 5.97 -12.38
CA TYR A 413 26.15 5.10 -12.60
C TYR A 413 27.01 5.57 -13.78
N VAL A 414 26.38 5.86 -14.93
CA VAL A 414 27.08 6.34 -16.13
C VAL A 414 27.70 7.72 -15.93
N LEU A 415 27.08 8.62 -15.18
CA LEU A 415 27.68 9.90 -14.81
C LEU A 415 28.97 9.73 -13.99
N SER A 416 29.06 8.69 -13.19
CA SER A 416 30.24 8.36 -12.38
C SER A 416 31.27 7.51 -13.15
N LYS A 417 30.82 6.80 -14.19
CA LYS A 417 31.62 5.89 -15.02
C LYS A 417 31.20 6.02 -16.49
N PRO A 418 31.60 7.10 -17.20
CA PRO A 418 31.12 7.41 -18.55
C PRO A 418 31.40 6.30 -19.59
N GLU A 419 32.50 5.58 -19.44
CA GLU A 419 32.87 4.44 -20.31
C GLU A 419 31.90 3.25 -20.21
N ALA A 420 31.05 3.20 -19.18
CA ALA A 420 30.05 2.16 -19.01
C ALA A 420 28.75 2.40 -19.81
N ALA A 421 28.60 3.54 -20.49
CA ALA A 421 27.36 3.92 -21.17
C ALA A 421 26.83 2.86 -22.15
N ALA A 422 27.72 2.25 -22.93
CA ALA A 422 27.39 1.17 -23.88
C ALA A 422 27.25 -0.22 -23.24
N ARG A 423 27.44 -0.31 -21.93
CA ARG A 423 27.47 -1.59 -21.20
C ARG A 423 26.49 -1.63 -20.01
N CYS A 424 25.68 -0.58 -19.86
CA CYS A 424 24.68 -0.48 -18.80
C CYS A 424 23.29 -0.29 -19.39
N VAL A 425 22.34 -1.09 -18.89
CA VAL A 425 20.95 -1.09 -19.35
C VAL A 425 20.02 -0.81 -18.18
N SER A 426 18.99 0.01 -18.40
CA SER A 426 17.83 0.08 -17.50
C SER A 426 16.65 -0.70 -18.09
N ILE A 427 15.83 -1.32 -17.24
CA ILE A 427 14.65 -2.08 -17.65
C ILE A 427 13.47 -1.75 -16.75
N ILE A 428 12.30 -1.49 -17.35
CA ILE A 428 11.10 -1.04 -16.67
C ILE A 428 9.84 -1.57 -17.37
N GLY A 429 8.75 -1.73 -16.63
CA GLY A 429 7.43 -2.03 -17.21
C GLY A 429 6.72 -0.75 -17.67
N ASP A 430 5.85 -0.89 -18.67
CA ASP A 430 5.05 0.19 -19.28
C ASP A 430 4.19 0.97 -18.27
N GLY A 431 3.52 0.26 -17.34
CA GLY A 431 2.72 0.93 -16.32
C GLY A 431 3.53 1.91 -15.48
N THR A 432 4.72 1.50 -14.98
CA THR A 432 5.61 2.39 -14.23
C THR A 432 6.24 3.45 -15.12
N GLU A 433 6.52 3.14 -16.38
CA GLU A 433 7.01 4.13 -17.33
C GLU A 433 6.02 5.28 -17.52
N CYS A 434 4.72 4.99 -17.54
CA CYS A 434 3.66 6.00 -17.68
C CYS A 434 3.56 6.99 -16.49
N HIS A 435 4.32 6.79 -15.40
CA HIS A 435 4.38 7.74 -14.29
C HIS A 435 5.84 8.09 -13.92
N SER A 436 6.39 7.50 -12.86
CA SER A 436 7.74 7.85 -12.34
C SER A 436 8.88 7.55 -13.33
N GLY A 437 8.68 6.59 -14.24
CA GLY A 437 9.64 6.27 -15.30
C GLY A 437 9.87 7.43 -16.26
N MET A 438 8.80 8.17 -16.62
CA MET A 438 8.89 9.36 -17.49
C MET A 438 9.69 10.48 -16.86
N ASP A 439 9.64 10.65 -15.55
CA ASP A 439 10.43 11.66 -14.85
C ASP A 439 11.93 11.36 -14.98
N ALA A 440 12.32 10.10 -14.81
CA ALA A 440 13.69 9.66 -15.00
C ALA A 440 14.14 9.80 -16.48
N THR A 441 13.27 9.47 -17.44
CA THR A 441 13.52 9.65 -18.88
C THR A 441 13.80 11.12 -19.21
N ARG A 442 12.93 12.05 -18.79
CA ARG A 442 13.13 13.49 -19.01
C ARG A 442 14.44 13.98 -18.39
N ASN A 443 14.75 13.50 -17.17
CA ASN A 443 15.98 13.89 -16.49
C ASN A 443 17.23 13.40 -17.25
N THR A 444 17.19 12.17 -17.80
CA THR A 444 18.29 11.62 -18.60
C THR A 444 18.50 12.43 -19.88
N VAL A 445 17.43 12.77 -20.60
CA VAL A 445 17.48 13.61 -21.80
C VAL A 445 17.98 15.02 -21.45
N PHE A 446 17.43 15.63 -20.40
CA PHE A 446 17.83 16.97 -19.95
C PHE A 446 19.32 17.05 -19.59
N ARG A 447 19.86 15.98 -18.98
CA ARG A 447 21.27 15.90 -18.60
C ARG A 447 22.16 15.33 -19.69
N GLN A 448 21.62 14.98 -20.86
CA GLN A 448 22.33 14.47 -22.03
C GLN A 448 23.19 13.23 -21.71
N VAL A 449 22.66 12.30 -20.88
CA VAL A 449 23.38 11.08 -20.50
C VAL A 449 23.05 9.97 -21.52
N PRO A 450 24.05 9.40 -22.22
CA PRO A 450 23.80 8.32 -23.17
C PRO A 450 23.44 7.01 -22.47
N GLY A 451 22.79 6.10 -23.21
CA GLY A 451 22.49 4.76 -22.70
C GLY A 451 21.31 4.09 -23.37
N LEU A 452 21.06 2.84 -22.95
CA LEU A 452 19.92 2.06 -23.39
C LEU A 452 18.93 1.87 -22.21
N LYS A 453 17.69 2.29 -22.44
CA LYS A 453 16.55 1.97 -21.60
C LYS A 453 15.63 1.00 -22.33
N ILE A 454 15.18 -0.05 -21.66
CA ILE A 454 14.24 -1.04 -22.20
C ILE A 454 12.91 -0.90 -21.48
N VAL A 455 11.84 -0.68 -22.22
CA VAL A 455 10.46 -0.65 -21.72
C VAL A 455 9.77 -1.94 -22.16
N LEU A 456 9.27 -2.70 -21.20
CA LEU A 456 8.48 -3.91 -21.43
C LEU A 456 7.00 -3.51 -21.47
N ASP A 457 6.44 -3.46 -22.68
CA ASP A 457 5.07 -2.97 -22.92
C ASP A 457 4.10 -4.13 -23.18
N ASN A 458 3.25 -4.41 -22.19
CA ASN A 458 2.13 -5.36 -22.31
C ASN A 458 0.76 -4.69 -22.07
N GLU A 459 0.74 -3.37 -22.03
CA GLU A 459 -0.47 -2.54 -21.86
C GLU A 459 -1.21 -2.72 -20.51
N TRP A 460 -0.64 -3.46 -19.54
CA TRP A 460 -1.31 -3.77 -18.26
C TRP A 460 -0.36 -3.77 -17.08
N ILE A 461 -0.87 -3.41 -15.90
CA ILE A 461 -0.18 -3.64 -14.63
C ILE A 461 -0.34 -5.12 -14.26
N ALA A 462 0.53 -5.97 -14.85
CA ALA A 462 0.35 -7.42 -14.84
C ALA A 462 0.63 -8.08 -13.49
N MET A 463 1.61 -7.58 -12.70
CA MET A 463 2.04 -8.22 -11.46
C MET A 463 0.92 -8.34 -10.42
N THR A 464 0.02 -7.39 -10.37
CA THR A 464 -1.08 -7.30 -9.40
C THR A 464 -2.40 -7.86 -9.92
N GLY A 465 -2.44 -8.37 -11.19
CA GLY A 465 -3.60 -9.06 -11.73
C GLY A 465 -4.11 -8.56 -13.08
N GLY A 466 -3.44 -7.57 -13.71
CA GLY A 466 -3.82 -7.05 -15.04
C GLY A 466 -4.75 -5.84 -14.95
N GLN A 467 -4.44 -4.88 -14.08
CA GLN A 467 -5.18 -3.63 -13.99
C GLN A 467 -4.82 -2.68 -15.14
N PRO A 468 -5.78 -1.86 -15.63
CA PRO A 468 -5.50 -0.88 -16.66
C PRO A 468 -4.58 0.24 -16.14
N SER A 469 -3.74 0.73 -17.02
CA SER A 469 -2.83 1.87 -16.82
C SER A 469 -2.94 2.81 -18.02
N PRO A 470 -2.23 3.94 -18.04
CA PRO A 470 -2.24 4.80 -19.22
C PRO A 470 -1.70 4.16 -20.51
N SER A 471 -0.95 3.04 -20.42
CA SER A 471 -0.57 2.25 -21.59
C SER A 471 -1.68 1.37 -22.14
N SER A 472 -2.73 1.09 -21.33
CA SER A 472 -3.82 0.19 -21.71
C SER A 472 -4.74 0.79 -22.76
N PRO A 473 -5.42 -0.04 -23.59
CA PRO A 473 -6.32 0.45 -24.62
C PRO A 473 -7.57 1.14 -24.09
N CYS A 474 -7.95 0.86 -22.84
CA CYS A 474 -9.09 1.49 -22.17
C CYS A 474 -8.82 1.66 -20.66
N ASN A 475 -9.57 2.58 -20.02
CA ASN A 475 -9.57 2.76 -18.58
C ASN A 475 -10.47 1.73 -17.86
N LEU A 476 -10.55 1.81 -16.53
CA LEU A 476 -11.38 0.92 -15.70
C LEU A 476 -12.87 0.96 -16.06
N ALA A 477 -13.37 2.08 -16.56
CA ALA A 477 -14.76 2.25 -17.02
C ALA A 477 -14.98 1.75 -18.46
N GLY A 478 -13.97 1.16 -19.12
CA GLY A 478 -14.05 0.68 -20.50
C GLY A 478 -14.00 1.80 -21.56
N GLN A 479 -13.69 3.02 -21.18
CA GLN A 479 -13.58 4.13 -22.12
C GLN A 479 -12.26 4.05 -22.88
N PRO A 480 -12.24 4.26 -24.22
CA PRO A 480 -11.03 4.21 -25.02
C PRO A 480 -9.96 5.20 -24.53
N ASN A 481 -8.72 4.76 -24.55
CA ASN A 481 -7.58 5.57 -24.15
C ASN A 481 -6.92 6.24 -25.36
N ALA A 482 -6.71 7.54 -25.29
CA ALA A 482 -6.04 8.31 -26.34
C ALA A 482 -4.52 8.43 -26.13
N PHE A 483 -4.01 8.08 -24.95
CA PHE A 483 -2.57 8.16 -24.66
C PHE A 483 -1.79 7.13 -25.46
N ARG A 484 -0.61 7.52 -25.96
CA ARG A 484 0.32 6.64 -26.69
C ARG A 484 1.70 6.77 -26.04
N LEU A 485 2.18 5.67 -25.50
CA LEU A 485 3.44 5.64 -24.74
C LEU A 485 4.65 6.01 -25.61
N ASP A 486 4.75 5.46 -26.81
CA ASP A 486 5.84 5.74 -27.73
C ASP A 486 5.87 7.20 -28.20
N GLU A 487 4.73 7.79 -28.49
CA GLU A 487 4.62 9.21 -28.85
C GLU A 487 5.00 10.12 -27.65
N ALA A 488 4.55 9.77 -26.45
CA ALA A 488 4.89 10.49 -25.22
C ALA A 488 6.40 10.46 -24.97
N LEU A 489 7.03 9.30 -25.09
CA LEU A 489 8.48 9.15 -24.91
C LEU A 489 9.28 9.87 -26.02
N LYS A 490 8.82 9.79 -27.26
CA LYS A 490 9.43 10.51 -28.39
C LYS A 490 9.36 12.02 -28.18
N SER A 491 8.24 12.54 -27.67
CA SER A 491 8.08 13.97 -27.39
C SER A 491 9.03 14.49 -26.32
N GLN A 492 9.58 13.63 -25.47
CA GLN A 492 10.60 13.98 -24.49
C GLN A 492 12.01 14.11 -25.07
N GLY A 493 12.19 13.78 -26.36
CA GLY A 493 13.48 13.89 -27.04
C GLY A 493 14.33 12.62 -27.02
N ALA A 494 13.80 11.50 -26.55
CA ALA A 494 14.49 10.21 -26.62
C ALA A 494 14.43 9.61 -28.05
N HIS A 495 15.47 8.88 -28.40
CA HIS A 495 15.45 8.07 -29.62
C HIS A 495 14.70 6.76 -29.33
N ILE A 496 13.66 6.47 -30.11
CA ILE A 496 12.80 5.29 -29.89
C ILE A 496 13.06 4.23 -30.96
N ILE A 497 13.29 3.01 -30.53
CA ILE A 497 13.28 1.80 -31.34
C ILE A 497 12.31 0.79 -30.75
N THR A 498 11.77 -0.10 -31.55
CA THR A 498 10.76 -1.08 -31.11
C THR A 498 11.17 -2.48 -31.51
N ALA A 499 10.63 -3.48 -30.77
CA ALA A 499 10.74 -4.89 -31.11
C ALA A 499 9.48 -5.64 -30.72
N ASP A 500 9.13 -6.68 -31.45
CA ASP A 500 8.13 -7.68 -31.06
C ASP A 500 8.71 -8.59 -29.96
N ALA A 501 8.01 -8.74 -28.85
CA ALA A 501 8.45 -9.56 -27.72
C ALA A 501 8.52 -11.07 -28.06
N TYR A 502 7.89 -11.50 -29.12
CA TYR A 502 7.90 -12.89 -29.61
C TYR A 502 8.93 -13.14 -30.71
N ASP A 503 9.54 -12.08 -31.28
CA ASP A 503 10.63 -12.23 -32.27
C ASP A 503 12.00 -12.12 -31.59
N LYS A 504 12.59 -13.29 -31.35
CA LYS A 504 13.91 -13.39 -30.69
C LYS A 504 15.01 -12.68 -31.51
N ALA A 505 15.02 -12.81 -32.83
CA ALA A 505 16.06 -12.25 -33.68
C ALA A 505 15.97 -10.71 -33.69
N GLU A 506 14.76 -10.18 -33.73
CA GLU A 506 14.53 -8.74 -33.65
C GLU A 506 14.96 -8.19 -32.31
N ILE A 507 14.58 -8.83 -31.17
CA ILE A 507 15.00 -8.41 -29.82
C ILE A 507 16.54 -8.35 -29.74
N GLU A 508 17.23 -9.42 -30.17
CA GLU A 508 18.69 -9.49 -30.14
C GLU A 508 19.30 -8.33 -30.96
N ALA A 509 18.83 -8.12 -32.18
CA ALA A 509 19.32 -7.03 -33.05
C ALA A 509 19.07 -5.64 -32.47
N ARG A 510 17.87 -5.39 -31.89
CA ARG A 510 17.52 -4.07 -31.32
C ARG A 510 18.25 -3.75 -30.03
N VAL A 511 18.51 -4.76 -29.18
CA VAL A 511 19.35 -4.56 -27.98
C VAL A 511 20.78 -4.19 -28.39
N GLU A 512 21.37 -4.91 -29.36
CA GLU A 512 22.72 -4.59 -29.86
C GLU A 512 22.78 -3.22 -30.52
N GLU A 513 21.77 -2.84 -31.32
CA GLU A 513 21.63 -1.49 -31.88
C GLU A 513 21.60 -0.41 -30.79
N GLY A 514 20.76 -0.62 -29.74
CA GLY A 514 20.66 0.34 -28.63
C GLY A 514 21.96 0.51 -27.85
N LEU A 515 22.68 -0.58 -27.58
CA LEU A 515 24.00 -0.52 -26.93
C LEU A 515 25.05 0.19 -27.80
N LYS A 516 25.04 -0.04 -29.11
CA LYS A 516 25.90 0.68 -30.06
C LYS A 516 25.61 2.16 -30.05
N LEU A 517 24.34 2.56 -30.14
CA LEU A 517 23.92 3.98 -30.09
C LEU A 517 24.30 4.64 -28.77
N ALA A 518 24.24 3.91 -27.65
CA ALA A 518 24.72 4.39 -26.37
C ALA A 518 26.24 4.68 -26.37
N GLY A 519 27.02 3.81 -27.04
CA GLY A 519 28.46 4.03 -27.27
C GLY A 519 28.76 5.24 -28.17
N GLU A 520 27.84 5.60 -29.05
CA GLU A 520 27.91 6.80 -29.92
C GLU A 520 27.42 8.06 -29.21
N GLY A 521 27.09 8.00 -27.92
CA GLY A 521 26.67 9.14 -27.13
C GLY A 521 25.17 9.45 -27.19
N ARG A 522 24.32 8.50 -27.61
CA ARG A 522 22.86 8.67 -27.67
C ARG A 522 22.15 8.00 -26.51
N PHE A 523 21.06 8.62 -26.07
CA PHE A 523 20.08 7.96 -25.20
C PHE A 523 18.98 7.35 -26.07
N THR A 524 18.82 6.04 -25.96
CA THR A 524 17.87 5.25 -26.76
C THR A 524 16.92 4.50 -25.84
N ILE A 525 15.63 4.47 -26.20
CA ILE A 525 14.61 3.66 -25.55
C ILE A 525 14.17 2.57 -26.51
N LEU A 526 14.35 1.32 -26.10
CA LEU A 526 13.79 0.15 -26.79
C LEU A 526 12.48 -0.25 -26.14
N ILE A 527 11.38 -0.14 -26.88
CA ILE A 527 10.06 -0.63 -26.45
C ILE A 527 9.86 -2.04 -27.00
N ILE A 528 9.77 -3.02 -26.12
CA ILE A 528 9.49 -4.40 -26.46
C ILE A 528 8.01 -4.67 -26.22
N ARG A 529 7.25 -4.88 -27.29
CA ARG A 529 5.79 -5.04 -27.25
C ARG A 529 5.39 -6.51 -27.21
N GLY A 530 4.60 -6.87 -26.19
CA GLY A 530 4.08 -8.20 -25.95
C GLY A 530 2.58 -8.21 -25.73
N THR A 531 1.83 -7.59 -26.66
CA THR A 531 0.37 -7.42 -26.63
C THR A 531 -0.33 -8.45 -27.52
#